data_4618e819b528ef1276cd0a830567eb42
#
_entry.id   4618e819b528ef1276cd0a830567eb42
#
_cell.length_a   1.000
_cell.length_b   1.000
_cell.length_c   1.000
_cell.angle_alpha   90.00
_cell.angle_beta   90.00
_cell.angle_gamma   90.00
#
_symmetry.space_group_name_H-M   'P 1'
#
loop_
_entity.id
_entity.type
_entity.pdbx_description
1 polymer ?
#
loop_
_entity_poly.entity_id
_entity_poly.type
_entity_poly.pdbx_seq_one_letter_code
_entity_poly.pdbx_strand_id
1 'polypeptide(L)'
;MTNKQYYTCVAHCADYTDPDAYVSDLALSSIWGDAPDADIPADRIDALRGIYTAATRPMRQIVAATGLSQAAFAERLCIPLRTVEAWCGGIRESPVYVRLLIQQALGQYTPPISPCWPAHGGNGVTP
;
A
#
# COMPACT_ATOMS: atom_id res chain seq x y z
N MET A 1 -8.63 -8.65 -8.00
CA MET A 1 -8.92 -8.34 -6.58
C MET A 1 -9.96 -7.23 -6.52
N THR A 2 -10.98 -7.40 -5.69
CA THR A 2 -11.98 -6.35 -5.48
C THR A 2 -11.46 -5.31 -4.50
N ASN A 3 -12.12 -4.14 -4.46
CA ASN A 3 -11.76 -3.11 -3.50
C ASN A 3 -11.89 -3.61 -2.06
N LYS A 4 -12.91 -4.40 -1.78
CA LYS A 4 -13.13 -4.95 -0.44
C LYS A 4 -12.06 -5.96 -0.06
N GLN A 5 -11.65 -6.80 -1.00
CA GLN A 5 -10.55 -7.75 -0.78
C GLN A 5 -9.24 -7.00 -0.50
N TYR A 6 -8.97 -5.97 -1.29
CA TYR A 6 -7.79 -5.15 -1.09
C TYR A 6 -7.79 -4.48 0.28
N TYR A 7 -8.90 -3.86 0.66
CA TYR A 7 -9.06 -3.21 1.95
C TYR A 7 -8.77 -4.19 3.10
N THR A 8 -9.33 -5.40 3.01
CA THR A 8 -9.12 -6.44 4.01
C THR A 8 -7.66 -6.86 4.09
N CYS A 9 -7.02 -7.06 2.93
CA CYS A 9 -5.60 -7.44 2.89
C CYS A 9 -4.71 -6.36 3.51
N VAL A 10 -4.99 -5.10 3.26
CA VAL A 10 -4.24 -3.99 3.85
C VAL A 10 -4.45 -3.94 5.36
N ALA A 11 -5.69 -4.12 5.80
CA ALA A 11 -6.01 -4.07 7.22
C ALA A 11 -5.26 -5.13 8.04
N HIS A 12 -5.03 -6.29 7.43
CA HIS A 12 -4.33 -7.38 8.12
C HIS A 12 -2.81 -7.26 8.12
N CYS A 13 -2.24 -6.30 7.38
CA CYS A 13 -0.79 -6.13 7.38
C CYS A 13 -0.21 -5.88 8.78
N ALA A 14 -0.97 -5.19 9.62
CA ALA A 14 -0.51 -4.86 10.98
C ALA A 14 -0.43 -6.08 11.90
N ASP A 15 -1.07 -7.20 11.53
CA ASP A 15 -1.12 -8.40 12.35
C ASP A 15 0.09 -9.31 12.16
N TYR A 16 0.98 -8.97 11.24
CA TYR A 16 2.12 -9.82 10.86
C TYR A 16 3.43 -9.07 10.91
N THR A 17 4.48 -9.79 11.25
CA THR A 17 5.86 -9.29 11.18
C THR A 17 6.68 -10.06 10.15
N ASP A 18 6.13 -11.15 9.62
CA ASP A 18 6.79 -11.99 8.63
C ASP A 18 5.99 -11.97 7.33
N PRO A 19 6.60 -11.52 6.21
CA PRO A 19 5.90 -11.48 4.92
C PRO A 19 5.40 -12.85 4.45
N ASP A 20 6.15 -13.91 4.71
CA ASP A 20 5.74 -15.25 4.26
C ASP A 20 4.51 -15.75 5.03
N ALA A 21 4.45 -15.48 6.33
CA ALA A 21 3.28 -15.81 7.13
C ALA A 21 2.05 -15.04 6.66
N TYR A 22 2.22 -13.74 6.39
CA TYR A 22 1.14 -12.91 5.86
C TYR A 22 0.61 -13.47 4.54
N VAL A 23 1.51 -13.73 3.59
CA VAL A 23 1.11 -14.23 2.27
C VAL A 23 0.40 -15.56 2.37
N SER A 24 0.95 -16.50 3.16
CA SER A 24 0.35 -17.83 3.32
C SER A 24 -1.05 -17.75 3.90
N ASP A 25 -1.21 -16.99 4.98
CA ASP A 25 -2.51 -16.91 5.67
C ASP A 25 -3.54 -16.18 4.82
N LEU A 26 -3.17 -15.06 4.22
CA LEU A 26 -4.11 -14.27 3.43
C LEU A 26 -4.48 -14.97 2.12
N ALA A 27 -3.55 -15.68 1.49
CA ALA A 27 -3.84 -16.41 0.24
C ALA A 27 -4.85 -17.53 0.45
N LEU A 28 -4.89 -18.11 1.64
CA LEU A 28 -5.81 -19.20 1.98
C LEU A 28 -7.08 -18.72 2.68
N SER A 29 -7.24 -17.43 2.89
CA SER A 29 -8.38 -16.91 3.63
C SER A 29 -9.67 -17.03 2.82
N SER A 30 -10.80 -16.94 3.52
CA SER A 30 -12.13 -17.08 2.91
C SER A 30 -12.54 -15.87 2.09
N ILE A 31 -11.79 -14.80 2.09
CA ILE A 31 -12.15 -13.56 1.38
C ILE A 31 -12.22 -13.76 -0.15
N TRP A 32 -11.55 -14.80 -0.66
CA TRP A 32 -11.50 -15.05 -2.10
C TRP A 32 -12.67 -15.87 -2.61
N GLY A 33 -13.39 -16.55 -1.72
CA GLY A 33 -14.53 -17.39 -2.11
C GLY A 33 -14.13 -18.64 -2.89
N ASP A 34 -12.91 -19.12 -2.69
CA ASP A 34 -12.42 -20.29 -3.41
C ASP A 34 -13.12 -21.58 -2.97
N ALA A 35 -13.19 -22.55 -3.89
CA ALA A 35 -13.56 -23.91 -3.54
C ALA A 35 -12.49 -24.50 -2.60
N PRO A 36 -12.86 -25.45 -1.71
CA PRO A 36 -11.93 -25.96 -0.70
C PRO A 36 -10.64 -26.55 -1.25
N ASP A 37 -10.67 -27.08 -2.47
CA ASP A 37 -9.52 -27.73 -3.10
C ASP A 37 -8.98 -26.94 -4.30
N ALA A 38 -9.36 -25.68 -4.43
CA ALA A 38 -8.90 -24.86 -5.54
C ALA A 38 -7.42 -24.49 -5.38
N ASP A 39 -6.73 -24.45 -6.50
CA ASP A 39 -5.35 -23.98 -6.53
C ASP A 39 -5.30 -22.47 -6.29
N ILE A 40 -4.25 -22.01 -5.63
CA ILE A 40 -4.04 -20.60 -5.39
C ILE A 40 -3.37 -19.98 -6.63
N PRO A 41 -3.99 -18.97 -7.26
CA PRO A 41 -3.36 -18.31 -8.40
C PRO A 41 -2.04 -17.64 -8.01
N ALA A 42 -1.03 -17.76 -8.88
CA ALA A 42 0.28 -17.17 -8.61
C ALA A 42 0.23 -15.64 -8.51
N ASP A 43 -0.64 -15.01 -9.28
CA ASP A 43 -0.80 -13.56 -9.25
C ASP A 43 -1.38 -13.07 -7.92
N ARG A 44 -2.17 -13.90 -7.23
CA ARG A 44 -2.65 -13.57 -5.89
C ARG A 44 -1.50 -13.49 -4.89
N ILE A 45 -0.58 -14.45 -4.97
CA ILE A 45 0.59 -14.48 -4.08
C ILE A 45 1.46 -13.25 -4.32
N ASP A 46 1.71 -12.92 -5.59
CA ASP A 46 2.50 -11.73 -5.94
C ASP A 46 1.82 -10.45 -5.48
N ALA A 47 0.50 -10.36 -5.62
CA ALA A 47 -0.27 -9.21 -5.18
C ALA A 47 -0.18 -9.02 -3.67
N LEU A 48 -0.33 -10.11 -2.90
CA LEU A 48 -0.24 -10.06 -1.44
C LEU A 48 1.15 -9.65 -0.97
N ARG A 49 2.18 -10.18 -1.62
CA ARG A 49 3.55 -9.83 -1.28
C ARG A 49 3.82 -8.35 -1.56
N GLY A 50 3.32 -7.84 -2.66
CA GLY A 50 3.43 -6.42 -3.01
C GLY A 50 2.70 -5.51 -2.03
N ILE A 51 1.50 -5.90 -1.60
CA ILE A 51 0.73 -5.16 -0.61
C ILE A 51 1.51 -5.07 0.71
N TYR A 52 1.99 -6.20 1.21
CA TYR A 52 2.70 -6.24 2.47
C TYR A 52 4.00 -5.42 2.41
N THR A 53 4.74 -5.55 1.32
CA THR A 53 5.99 -4.80 1.12
C THR A 53 5.72 -3.29 1.15
N ALA A 54 4.72 -2.83 0.41
CA ALA A 54 4.40 -1.40 0.37
C ALA A 54 3.86 -0.90 1.71
N ALA A 55 2.99 -1.69 2.36
CA ALA A 55 2.38 -1.30 3.62
C ALA A 55 3.37 -1.20 4.77
N THR A 56 4.44 -1.99 4.74
CA THR A 56 5.43 -2.04 5.82
C THR A 56 6.73 -1.30 5.50
N ARG A 57 6.84 -0.72 4.31
CA ARG A 57 8.07 -0.01 3.94
C ARG A 57 8.26 1.23 4.82
N PRO A 58 9.42 1.37 5.49
CA PRO A 58 9.67 2.55 6.33
C PRO A 58 9.64 3.84 5.51
N MET A 59 9.13 4.91 6.10
CA MET A 59 9.02 6.20 5.40
C MET A 59 10.39 6.69 4.92
N ARG A 60 11.46 6.47 5.69
CA ARG A 60 12.79 6.90 5.26
C ARG A 60 13.22 6.24 3.95
N GLN A 61 12.78 4.99 3.69
CA GLN A 61 13.07 4.31 2.42
C GLN A 61 12.24 4.89 1.29
N ILE A 62 10.99 5.25 1.57
CA ILE A 62 10.11 5.90 0.59
C ILE A 62 10.71 7.23 0.15
N VAL A 63 11.18 8.01 1.10
CA VAL A 63 11.83 9.29 0.82
C VAL A 63 13.14 9.08 0.05
N ALA A 64 13.98 8.15 0.51
CA ALA A 64 15.27 7.87 -0.11
C ALA A 64 15.12 7.47 -1.58
N ALA A 65 14.09 6.71 -1.91
CA ALA A 65 13.84 6.25 -3.27
C ALA A 65 13.53 7.40 -4.24
N THR A 66 13.13 8.57 -3.73
CA THR A 66 12.86 9.74 -4.57
C THR A 66 14.11 10.51 -4.95
N GLY A 67 15.19 10.32 -4.20
CA GLY A 67 16.40 11.14 -4.35
C GLY A 67 16.27 12.54 -3.78
N LEU A 68 15.13 12.89 -3.19
CA LEU A 68 14.90 14.21 -2.60
C LEU A 68 15.36 14.24 -1.14
N SER A 69 15.71 15.44 -0.66
CA SER A 69 15.88 15.66 0.76
C SER A 69 14.53 15.57 1.47
N GLN A 70 14.55 15.42 2.78
CA GLN A 70 13.31 15.41 3.55
C GLN A 70 12.52 16.72 3.38
N ALA A 71 13.23 17.84 3.32
CA ALA A 71 12.60 19.15 3.13
C ALA A 71 11.94 19.25 1.75
N ALA A 72 12.63 18.81 0.70
CA ALA A 72 12.07 18.84 -0.65
C ALA A 72 10.91 17.87 -0.80
N PHE A 73 10.99 16.71 -0.18
CA PHE A 73 9.91 15.72 -0.17
C PHE A 73 8.66 16.30 0.52
N ALA A 74 8.85 16.91 1.69
CA ALA A 74 7.76 17.53 2.45
C ALA A 74 7.08 18.62 1.63
N GLU A 75 7.88 19.48 1.00
CA GLU A 75 7.36 20.57 0.18
C GLU A 75 6.58 20.03 -1.01
N ARG A 76 7.14 19.03 -1.69
CA ARG A 76 6.51 18.44 -2.88
C ARG A 76 5.14 17.83 -2.57
N LEU A 77 5.00 17.23 -1.40
CA LEU A 77 3.76 16.55 -1.00
C LEU A 77 2.89 17.37 -0.04
N CYS A 78 3.30 18.60 0.25
CA CYS A 78 2.56 19.50 1.13
C CYS A 78 2.37 18.92 2.54
N ILE A 79 3.40 18.25 3.03
CA ILE A 79 3.42 17.68 4.38
C ILE A 79 4.34 18.54 5.25
N PRO A 80 3.96 18.85 6.49
CA PRO A 80 4.86 19.60 7.37
C PRO A 80 6.20 18.87 7.52
N LEU A 81 7.31 19.62 7.41
CA LEU A 81 8.64 19.02 7.47
C LEU A 81 8.86 18.25 8.77
N ARG A 82 8.39 18.79 9.90
CA ARG A 82 8.55 18.10 11.18
C ARG A 82 7.86 16.75 11.20
N THR A 83 6.77 16.60 10.47
CA THR A 83 6.06 15.32 10.36
C THR A 83 6.91 14.31 9.59
N VAL A 84 7.48 14.74 8.46
CA VAL A 84 8.36 13.88 7.67
C VAL A 84 9.59 13.49 8.49
N GLU A 85 10.17 14.43 9.21
CA GLU A 85 11.33 14.15 10.06
C GLU A 85 11.01 13.15 11.16
N ALA A 86 9.83 13.27 11.78
CA ALA A 86 9.40 12.35 12.83
C ALA A 86 9.21 10.94 12.29
N TRP A 87 8.63 10.82 11.09
CA TRP A 87 8.44 9.51 10.45
C TRP A 87 9.78 8.89 10.06
N CYS A 88 10.66 9.65 9.45
CA CYS A 88 11.96 9.14 9.00
C CYS A 88 12.88 8.78 10.18
N GLY A 89 12.77 9.51 11.27
CA GLY A 89 13.57 9.28 12.47
C GLY A 89 13.02 8.22 13.41
N GLY A 90 11.84 7.67 13.11
CA GLY A 90 11.25 6.64 13.95
C GLY A 90 10.60 7.16 15.23
N ILE A 91 10.48 8.48 15.38
CA ILE A 91 9.85 9.07 16.56
C ILE A 91 8.34 8.82 16.53
N ARG A 92 7.77 8.82 15.33
CA ARG A 92 6.35 8.58 15.13
C ARG A 92 6.21 7.69 13.90
N GLU A 93 5.32 6.69 13.98
CA GLU A 93 5.07 5.81 12.87
C GLU A 93 4.03 6.44 11.94
N SER A 94 4.29 6.40 10.63
CA SER A 94 3.32 6.86 9.66
C SER A 94 2.18 5.84 9.55
N PRO A 95 0.93 6.29 9.37
CA PRO A 95 -0.17 5.36 9.12
C PRO A 95 0.03 4.55 7.84
N VAL A 96 -0.46 3.32 7.83
CA VAL A 96 -0.33 2.44 6.65
C VAL A 96 -0.92 3.11 5.42
N TYR A 97 -2.11 3.69 5.53
CA TYR A 97 -2.77 4.31 4.37
C TYR A 97 -1.98 5.50 3.83
N VAL A 98 -1.27 6.23 4.68
CA VAL A 98 -0.42 7.34 4.24
C VAL A 98 0.75 6.80 3.41
N ARG A 99 1.41 5.74 3.89
CA ARG A 99 2.52 5.13 3.15
C ARG A 99 2.07 4.62 1.79
N LEU A 100 0.90 3.97 1.74
CA LEU A 100 0.36 3.45 0.48
C LEU A 100 0.02 4.57 -0.50
N LEU A 101 -0.67 5.62 -0.02
CA LEU A 101 -1.05 6.74 -0.89
C LEU A 101 0.16 7.50 -1.42
N ILE A 102 1.15 7.72 -0.57
CA ILE A 102 2.37 8.41 -0.98
C ILE A 102 3.12 7.59 -2.04
N GLN A 103 3.26 6.29 -1.83
CA GLN A 103 3.93 5.43 -2.81
C GLN A 103 3.18 5.39 -4.14
N GLN A 104 1.86 5.40 -4.11
CA GLN A 104 1.06 5.50 -5.33
C GLN A 104 1.31 6.83 -6.04
N ALA A 105 1.31 7.93 -5.31
CA ALA A 105 1.53 9.25 -5.87
C ALA A 105 2.92 9.39 -6.50
N LEU A 106 3.91 8.70 -5.92
CA LEU A 106 5.29 8.75 -6.40
C LEU A 106 5.60 7.71 -7.47
N GLY A 107 4.63 6.87 -7.83
CA GLY A 107 4.85 5.80 -8.80
C GLY A 107 5.67 4.63 -8.27
N GLN A 108 5.81 4.51 -6.95
CA GLN A 108 6.58 3.44 -6.32
C GLN A 108 5.74 2.18 -6.09
N TYR A 109 4.44 2.28 -6.18
CA TYR A 109 3.54 1.19 -5.89
C TYR A 109 2.25 1.33 -6.69
N THR A 110 1.79 0.22 -7.28
CA THR A 110 0.51 0.15 -7.98
C THR A 110 -0.35 -0.89 -7.26
N PRO A 111 -1.49 -0.49 -6.69
CA PRO A 111 -2.38 -1.45 -6.03
C PRO A 111 -2.92 -2.47 -7.02
N PRO A 112 -3.11 -3.73 -6.61
CA PRO A 112 -3.65 -4.78 -7.49
C PRO A 112 -5.18 -4.71 -7.59
N ILE A 113 -5.71 -3.53 -7.85
CA ILE A 113 -7.14 -3.27 -8.05
C ILE A 113 -7.29 -2.35 -9.25
N SER A 114 -8.53 -2.18 -9.70
CA SER A 114 -8.81 -1.27 -10.80
C SER A 114 -8.34 0.14 -10.45
N PRO A 115 -7.58 0.78 -11.33
CA PRO A 115 -7.10 2.15 -11.06
C PRO A 115 -8.19 3.19 -11.21
N CYS A 116 -9.35 2.84 -11.74
CA CYS A 116 -10.41 3.81 -11.99
C CYS A 116 -11.25 4.03 -10.75
N TRP A 117 -11.47 5.28 -10.41
CA TRP A 117 -12.43 5.64 -9.39
C TRP A 117 -13.83 5.53 -9.99
N PRO A 118 -14.77 4.95 -9.26
CA PRO A 118 -16.12 4.83 -9.79
C PRO A 118 -16.75 6.20 -9.98
N ALA A 119 -17.60 6.25 -10.96
CA ALA A 119 -18.39 7.40 -11.29
C ALA A 119 -17.68 8.67 -11.53
N HIS A 120 -16.46 8.63 -11.90
CA HIS A 120 -15.97 9.82 -12.17
C HIS A 120 -16.02 10.19 -13.50
N GLY A 121 -16.51 9.56 -14.11
CA GLY A 121 -16.51 9.82 -15.30
C GLY A 121 -16.80 10.86 -15.92
N GLY A 122 -16.84 10.94 -15.93
CA GLY A 122 -17.30 11.48 -16.29
C GLY A 122 -16.91 12.43 -16.69
N ASN A 123 -16.92 12.59 -16.49
CA ASN A 123 -16.70 13.37 -16.66
C ASN A 123 -16.12 14.18 -16.43
N GLY A 124 -16.00 14.22 -16.41
CA GLY A 124 -15.64 14.81 -16.17
C GLY A 124 -14.92 15.42 -15.97
N VAL A 125 -14.85 15.59 -15.89
CA VAL A 125 -14.31 16.18 -15.74
C VAL A 125 -13.67 16.99 -15.93
N THR A 126 -13.79 17.20 -15.98
CA THR A 126 -13.30 17.90 -16.11
C THR A 126 -13.12 18.64 -16.15
N PRO A 127 -13.11 18.99 -16.01
CA PRO A 127 -12.99 19.73 -16.02
C PRO A 127 -12.77 20.46 -16.15
#